data_0fca2906bfdc22bb5f0df3d5e2c207ce
#
_entry.id   0fca2906bfdc22bb5f0df3d5e2c207ce
#
_cell.length_a   1.000
_cell.length_b   1.000
_cell.length_c   1.000
_cell.angle_alpha   90.00
_cell.angle_beta   90.00
_cell.angle_gamma   90.00
#
_symmetry.space_group_name_H-M   'P 1'
#
loop_
_entity.id
_entity.type
_entity.pdbx_description
1 polymer ?
#
loop_
_entity_poly.entity_id
_entity_poly.type
_entity_poly.pdbx_seq_one_letter_code
_entity_poly.pdbx_strand_id
1 'polypeptide(L)'
;MDTPSRRSTLTVTLCFIVALIEGLDLQSAGIAAAGIRQAFELDQKMMGWMFSASIIGLLPGAFFGGWLADRIGRKRVLIGAVIIFGIFSLWTAYVGSVNALLLARFMTGLGLGAALPNLIALCAEAVDERRRGTAISIMYCGVPLGGAIAAVVGMLGGDSWQAVFIVGGVAPLLVTPLLMVLLPESRDFHEQHQSTAPVRESTVHALFGENRAGATLALWISYFFTLTVMYMLLNWLPSLLLEQGFSKSQAGTIQMLFNIGGAIGSLLGGVLLDRRGRTGVVLFVYGGVLASLAGLGLASGMLAMAVAGFAAGLFVIAAQLVLYALAPPTYPTSVRATGVGAAVAVGRLGSVSGPLAAGQILAAGAGTAGVLLAASPGLVIAALVVLGMSRRRPADASVASTTSH
;
A
#
# COMPACT_ATOMS: atom_id res chain seq x y z
N MET A 1 7.20 29.40 -17.15
CA MET A 1 6.86 27.99 -16.80
C MET A 1 8.11 27.16 -17.10
N ASP A 2 8.95 26.93 -16.09
CA ASP A 2 10.15 26.14 -16.29
C ASP A 2 9.77 24.69 -16.56
N THR A 3 10.23 24.17 -17.68
CA THR A 3 10.14 22.74 -18.00
C THR A 3 10.87 21.96 -16.91
N PRO A 4 10.29 20.88 -16.35
CA PRO A 4 10.99 20.05 -15.38
C PRO A 4 12.34 19.64 -15.98
N SER A 5 13.40 19.77 -15.20
CA SER A 5 14.73 19.43 -15.71
C SER A 5 14.70 17.97 -16.16
N ARG A 6 15.39 17.63 -17.22
CA ARG A 6 15.48 16.26 -17.76
C ARG A 6 15.85 15.24 -16.66
N ARG A 7 16.62 15.67 -15.67
CA ARG A 7 16.98 14.87 -14.48
C ARG A 7 15.81 14.58 -13.56
N SER A 8 14.92 15.58 -13.31
CA SER A 8 13.72 15.38 -12.47
C SER A 8 12.77 14.37 -13.10
N THR A 9 12.49 14.49 -14.39
CA THR A 9 11.64 13.54 -15.13
C THR A 9 12.23 12.12 -15.08
N LEU A 10 13.53 11.98 -15.31
CA LEU A 10 14.22 10.69 -15.26
C LEU A 10 14.09 10.04 -13.86
N THR A 11 14.32 10.81 -12.78
CA THR A 11 14.22 10.31 -11.42
C THR A 11 12.78 9.83 -11.10
N VAL A 12 11.76 10.63 -11.43
CA VAL A 12 10.36 10.26 -11.21
C VAL A 12 9.99 9.00 -12.01
N THR A 13 10.48 8.91 -13.27
CA THR A 13 10.25 7.72 -14.11
C THR A 13 10.89 6.46 -13.53
N LEU A 14 12.13 6.55 -13.05
CA LEU A 14 12.81 5.42 -12.41
C LEU A 14 12.10 5.00 -11.12
N CYS A 15 11.68 5.96 -10.29
CA CYS A 15 10.88 5.69 -9.10
C CYS A 15 9.53 5.03 -9.44
N PHE A 16 8.86 5.47 -10.51
CA PHE A 16 7.63 4.85 -11.00
C PHE A 16 7.85 3.41 -11.45
N ILE A 17 8.94 3.13 -12.19
CA ILE A 17 9.28 1.76 -12.64
C ILE A 17 9.53 0.86 -11.43
N VAL A 18 10.25 1.31 -10.41
CA VAL A 18 10.47 0.51 -9.19
C VAL A 18 9.17 0.30 -8.45
N ALA A 19 8.31 1.32 -8.30
CA ALA A 19 7.00 1.19 -7.68
C ALA A 19 6.08 0.21 -8.44
N LEU A 20 6.17 0.18 -9.77
CA LEU A 20 5.44 -0.77 -10.61
C LEU A 20 5.92 -2.21 -10.35
N ILE A 21 7.21 -2.44 -10.26
CA ILE A 21 7.79 -3.76 -9.96
C ILE A 21 7.45 -4.17 -8.52
N GLU A 22 7.47 -3.25 -7.56
CA GLU A 22 7.02 -3.47 -6.19
C GLU A 22 5.56 -3.94 -6.14
N GLY A 23 4.67 -3.25 -6.88
CA GLY A 23 3.26 -3.59 -6.96
C GLY A 23 3.01 -4.97 -7.60
N LEU A 24 3.81 -5.32 -8.61
CA LEU A 24 3.78 -6.64 -9.22
C LEU A 24 4.10 -7.72 -8.17
N ASP A 25 5.17 -7.56 -7.39
CA ASP A 25 5.55 -8.57 -6.39
C ASP A 25 4.59 -8.64 -5.21
N LEU A 26 4.09 -7.49 -4.72
CA LEU A 26 3.13 -7.44 -3.63
C LEU A 26 1.87 -8.28 -3.91
N GLN A 27 1.44 -8.36 -5.16
CA GLN A 27 0.24 -9.08 -5.56
C GLN A 27 0.51 -10.47 -6.15
N SER A 28 1.76 -10.80 -6.42
CA SER A 28 2.16 -12.11 -6.96
C SER A 28 1.65 -13.26 -6.11
N ALA A 29 1.69 -13.14 -4.78
CA ALA A 29 1.22 -14.18 -3.87
C ALA A 29 -0.29 -14.45 -4.02
N GLY A 30 -1.11 -13.42 -4.13
CA GLY A 30 -2.57 -13.56 -4.33
C GLY A 30 -2.91 -14.20 -5.68
N ILE A 31 -2.20 -13.82 -6.74
CA ILE A 31 -2.40 -14.33 -8.09
C ILE A 31 -1.94 -15.80 -8.20
N ALA A 32 -0.81 -16.14 -7.57
CA ALA A 32 -0.26 -17.49 -7.52
C ALA A 32 -0.96 -18.42 -6.51
N ALA A 33 -1.89 -17.90 -5.70
CA ALA A 33 -2.46 -18.55 -4.53
C ALA A 33 -2.98 -19.97 -4.79
N ALA A 34 -3.76 -20.17 -5.86
CA ALA A 34 -4.33 -21.47 -6.20
C ALA A 34 -3.25 -22.51 -6.50
N GLY A 35 -2.22 -22.12 -7.29
CA GLY A 35 -1.12 -23.01 -7.62
C GLY A 35 -0.22 -23.32 -6.42
N ILE A 36 0.07 -22.33 -5.58
CA ILE A 36 0.85 -22.53 -4.32
C ILE A 36 0.08 -23.45 -3.39
N ARG A 37 -1.22 -23.22 -3.20
CA ARG A 37 -2.07 -24.05 -2.36
C ARG A 37 -2.03 -25.52 -2.80
N GLN A 38 -2.10 -25.77 -4.11
CA GLN A 38 -2.03 -27.11 -4.65
C GLN A 38 -0.62 -27.72 -4.52
N ALA A 39 0.44 -26.95 -4.82
CA ALA A 39 1.81 -27.44 -4.80
C ALA A 39 2.32 -27.82 -3.40
N PHE A 40 1.86 -27.10 -2.36
CA PHE A 40 2.29 -27.29 -0.96
C PHE A 40 1.18 -27.85 -0.06
N GLU A 41 0.02 -28.23 -0.62
CA GLU A 41 -1.16 -28.76 0.12
C GLU A 41 -1.59 -27.86 1.30
N LEU A 42 -1.57 -26.54 1.07
CA LEU A 42 -1.84 -25.57 2.14
C LEU A 42 -3.33 -25.49 2.47
N ASP A 43 -3.63 -25.48 3.75
CA ASP A 43 -4.95 -25.09 4.26
C ASP A 43 -5.18 -23.56 4.20
N GLN A 44 -6.41 -23.12 4.46
CA GLN A 44 -6.76 -21.69 4.41
C GLN A 44 -6.00 -20.84 5.45
N LYS A 45 -5.67 -21.43 6.62
CA LYS A 45 -4.92 -20.74 7.67
C LYS A 45 -3.47 -20.51 7.24
N MET A 46 -2.83 -21.53 6.66
CA MET A 46 -1.46 -21.45 6.17
C MET A 46 -1.36 -20.49 4.97
N MET A 47 -2.38 -20.44 4.13
CA MET A 47 -2.48 -19.44 3.07
C MET A 47 -2.51 -18.01 3.64
N GLY A 48 -3.26 -17.76 4.71
CA GLY A 48 -3.24 -16.48 5.41
C GLY A 48 -1.84 -16.11 5.94
N TRP A 49 -1.11 -17.07 6.50
CA TRP A 49 0.28 -16.86 6.92
C TRP A 49 1.21 -16.58 5.74
N MET A 50 1.06 -17.29 4.64
CA MET A 50 1.87 -17.08 3.41
C MET A 50 1.68 -15.65 2.86
N PHE A 51 0.46 -15.15 2.81
CA PHE A 51 0.19 -13.77 2.40
C PHE A 51 0.77 -12.75 3.40
N SER A 52 0.61 -13.02 4.69
CA SER A 52 1.06 -12.10 5.75
C SER A 52 2.58 -12.09 5.93
N ALA A 53 3.29 -13.15 5.56
CA ALA A 53 4.73 -13.24 5.73
C ALA A 53 5.49 -12.07 5.07
N SER A 54 5.14 -11.75 3.82
CA SER A 54 5.73 -10.60 3.11
C SER A 54 5.37 -9.27 3.81
N ILE A 55 4.13 -9.13 4.27
CA ILE A 55 3.66 -7.90 4.93
C ILE A 55 4.35 -7.73 6.29
N ILE A 56 4.60 -8.82 7.01
CA ILE A 56 5.37 -8.80 8.26
C ILE A 56 6.80 -8.32 7.97
N GLY A 57 7.42 -8.78 6.88
CA GLY A 57 8.73 -8.33 6.44
C GLY A 57 8.80 -6.84 6.09
N LEU A 58 7.70 -6.25 5.59
CA LEU A 58 7.63 -4.81 5.30
C LEU A 58 7.92 -3.93 6.52
N LEU A 59 7.52 -4.36 7.73
CA LEU A 59 7.68 -3.57 8.95
C LEU A 59 9.16 -3.33 9.30
N PRO A 60 9.98 -4.38 9.54
CA PRO A 60 11.40 -4.18 9.78
C PRO A 60 12.11 -3.60 8.57
N GLY A 61 11.69 -3.95 7.34
CA GLY A 61 12.23 -3.37 6.11
C GLY A 61 12.11 -1.85 6.07
N ALA A 62 10.94 -1.31 6.35
CA ALA A 62 10.71 0.13 6.37
C ALA A 62 11.51 0.84 7.48
N PHE A 63 11.56 0.24 8.67
CA PHE A 63 12.30 0.78 9.81
C PHE A 63 13.80 0.82 9.55
N PHE A 64 14.40 -0.34 9.23
CA PHE A 64 15.83 -0.43 8.99
C PHE A 64 16.25 0.25 7.68
N GLY A 65 15.38 0.19 6.65
CA GLY A 65 15.62 0.86 5.38
C GLY A 65 15.69 2.39 5.52
N GLY A 66 14.76 3.00 6.26
CA GLY A 66 14.81 4.42 6.58
C GLY A 66 16.05 4.79 7.39
N TRP A 67 16.29 4.08 8.50
CA TRP A 67 17.46 4.31 9.35
C TRP A 67 18.80 4.18 8.60
N LEU A 68 18.90 3.20 7.72
CA LEU A 68 20.11 2.98 6.93
C LEU A 68 20.27 4.06 5.84
N ALA A 69 19.15 4.52 5.25
CA ALA A 69 19.13 5.56 4.23
C ALA A 69 19.66 6.90 4.76
N ASP A 70 19.36 7.23 6.01
CA ASP A 70 19.89 8.42 6.67
C ASP A 70 21.41 8.35 6.90
N ARG A 71 22.02 7.14 6.90
CA ARG A 71 23.45 6.92 7.15
C ARG A 71 24.29 6.76 5.88
N ILE A 72 23.80 5.99 4.91
CA ILE A 72 24.58 5.63 3.70
C ILE A 72 24.03 6.18 2.40
N GLY A 73 22.88 6.89 2.48
CA GLY A 73 22.21 7.50 1.32
C GLY A 73 21.01 6.70 0.82
N ARG A 74 20.01 7.42 0.33
CA ARG A 74 18.72 6.84 -0.11
C ARG A 74 18.85 6.01 -1.37
N LYS A 75 19.68 6.44 -2.33
CA LYS A 75 19.95 5.68 -3.55
C LYS A 75 20.53 4.31 -3.25
N ARG A 76 21.56 4.24 -2.38
CA ARG A 76 22.24 2.98 -2.06
C ARG A 76 21.31 1.99 -1.38
N VAL A 77 20.49 2.48 -0.43
CA VAL A 77 19.51 1.64 0.25
C VAL A 77 18.42 1.17 -0.69
N LEU A 78 17.91 2.03 -1.59
CA LEU A 78 16.94 1.63 -2.59
C LEU A 78 17.47 0.54 -3.51
N ILE A 79 18.70 0.68 -4.00
CA ILE A 79 19.34 -0.34 -4.85
C ILE A 79 19.47 -1.67 -4.09
N GLY A 80 19.96 -1.65 -2.84
CA GLY A 80 20.04 -2.85 -2.00
C GLY A 80 18.67 -3.50 -1.75
N ALA A 81 17.64 -2.69 -1.49
CA ALA A 81 16.27 -3.12 -1.32
C ALA A 81 15.71 -3.82 -2.57
N VAL A 82 15.93 -3.23 -3.75
CA VAL A 82 15.52 -3.79 -5.06
C VAL A 82 16.21 -5.12 -5.35
N ILE A 83 17.51 -5.24 -5.03
CA ILE A 83 18.26 -6.50 -5.17
C ILE A 83 17.69 -7.57 -4.21
N ILE A 84 17.47 -7.23 -2.94
CA ILE A 84 16.95 -8.16 -1.94
C ILE A 84 15.59 -8.69 -2.39
N PHE A 85 14.61 -7.82 -2.65
CA PHE A 85 13.29 -8.34 -3.02
C PHE A 85 13.31 -9.07 -4.37
N GLY A 86 14.15 -8.67 -5.33
CA GLY A 86 14.32 -9.38 -6.58
C GLY A 86 14.84 -10.80 -6.41
N ILE A 87 15.92 -10.98 -5.63
CA ILE A 87 16.51 -12.30 -5.35
C ILE A 87 15.51 -13.21 -4.63
N PHE A 88 14.85 -12.70 -3.58
CA PHE A 88 13.95 -13.51 -2.76
C PHE A 88 12.59 -13.76 -3.45
N SER A 89 12.11 -12.86 -4.32
CA SER A 89 10.99 -13.13 -5.21
C SER A 89 11.33 -14.26 -6.19
N LEU A 90 12.50 -14.18 -6.83
CA LEU A 90 12.97 -15.24 -7.70
C LEU A 90 13.14 -16.59 -6.96
N TRP A 91 13.72 -16.55 -5.75
CA TRP A 91 13.85 -17.76 -4.92
C TRP A 91 12.48 -18.34 -4.57
N THR A 92 11.44 -17.52 -4.35
CA THR A 92 10.07 -17.98 -4.09
C THR A 92 9.57 -18.94 -5.18
N ALA A 93 9.97 -18.76 -6.45
CA ALA A 93 9.59 -19.65 -7.54
C ALA A 93 10.20 -21.07 -7.47
N TYR A 94 11.26 -21.25 -6.70
CA TYR A 94 12.05 -22.50 -6.66
C TYR A 94 12.10 -23.15 -5.27
N VAL A 95 11.35 -22.65 -4.29
CA VAL A 95 11.31 -23.23 -2.95
C VAL A 95 10.65 -24.61 -2.95
N GLY A 96 11.20 -25.54 -2.15
CA GLY A 96 10.70 -26.92 -2.05
C GLY A 96 9.96 -27.20 -0.72
N SER A 97 9.76 -26.20 0.15
CA SER A 97 9.08 -26.41 1.43
C SER A 97 8.31 -25.17 1.87
N VAL A 98 7.28 -25.36 2.72
CA VAL A 98 6.46 -24.27 3.28
C VAL A 98 7.31 -23.30 4.09
N ASN A 99 8.26 -23.78 4.90
CA ASN A 99 9.13 -22.93 5.70
C ASN A 99 10.02 -22.04 4.82
N ALA A 100 10.57 -22.60 3.73
CA ALA A 100 11.36 -21.85 2.75
C ALA A 100 10.48 -20.82 2.02
N LEU A 101 9.23 -21.16 1.69
CA LEU A 101 8.26 -20.23 1.10
C LEU A 101 8.00 -19.05 2.03
N LEU A 102 7.68 -19.31 3.30
CA LEU A 102 7.43 -18.25 4.28
C LEU A 102 8.65 -17.36 4.48
N LEU A 103 9.84 -17.94 4.56
CA LEU A 103 11.11 -17.20 4.69
C LEU A 103 11.38 -16.35 3.45
N ALA A 104 11.23 -16.91 2.25
CA ALA A 104 11.41 -16.19 0.99
C ALA A 104 10.44 -15.00 0.89
N ARG A 105 9.15 -15.18 1.25
CA ARG A 105 8.15 -14.11 1.27
C ARG A 105 8.47 -13.05 2.32
N PHE A 106 8.91 -13.43 3.52
CA PHE A 106 9.34 -12.49 4.55
C PHE A 106 10.53 -11.63 4.09
N MET A 107 11.55 -12.26 3.51
CA MET A 107 12.74 -11.56 2.99
C MET A 107 12.43 -10.66 1.79
N THR A 108 11.52 -11.11 0.91
CA THR A 108 10.97 -10.24 -0.15
C THR A 108 10.31 -9.00 0.46
N GLY A 109 9.46 -9.20 1.48
CA GLY A 109 8.83 -8.12 2.20
C GLY A 109 9.80 -7.15 2.86
N LEU A 110 10.90 -7.64 3.41
CA LEU A 110 11.94 -6.80 4.00
C LEU A 110 12.57 -5.86 2.95
N GLY A 111 12.83 -6.36 1.74
CA GLY A 111 13.30 -5.53 0.64
C GLY A 111 12.25 -4.49 0.20
N LEU A 112 11.00 -4.91 -0.04
CA LEU A 112 9.90 -4.01 -0.42
C LEU A 112 9.65 -2.93 0.63
N GLY A 113 9.71 -3.28 1.94
CA GLY A 113 9.56 -2.32 3.02
C GLY A 113 10.63 -1.25 3.03
N ALA A 114 11.87 -1.60 2.70
CA ALA A 114 12.96 -0.64 2.60
C ALA A 114 12.87 0.23 1.34
N ALA A 115 12.23 -0.24 0.26
CA ALA A 115 12.15 0.49 -1.00
C ALA A 115 11.21 1.69 -0.94
N LEU A 116 9.96 1.52 -0.48
CA LEU A 116 8.90 2.52 -0.59
C LEU A 116 9.22 3.87 0.07
N PRO A 117 9.73 3.96 1.32
CA PRO A 117 10.07 5.25 1.92
C PRO A 117 11.15 5.99 1.13
N ASN A 118 12.13 5.26 0.61
CA ASN A 118 13.22 5.83 -0.19
C ASN A 118 12.74 6.30 -1.57
N LEU A 119 11.79 5.59 -2.20
CA LEU A 119 11.15 6.02 -3.44
C LEU A 119 10.38 7.33 -3.25
N ILE A 120 9.58 7.42 -2.19
CA ILE A 120 8.81 8.64 -1.87
C ILE A 120 9.75 9.82 -1.67
N ALA A 121 10.82 9.63 -0.91
CA ALA A 121 11.77 10.68 -0.62
C ALA A 121 12.52 11.14 -1.87
N LEU A 122 13.11 10.22 -2.64
CA LEU A 122 13.83 10.55 -3.89
C LEU A 122 12.91 11.22 -4.93
N CYS A 123 11.67 10.76 -5.04
CA CYS A 123 10.68 11.35 -5.93
C CYS A 123 10.30 12.78 -5.51
N ALA A 124 10.10 13.02 -4.20
CA ALA A 124 9.76 14.32 -3.65
C ALA A 124 10.89 15.36 -3.83
N GLU A 125 12.15 14.94 -3.66
CA GLU A 125 13.34 15.79 -3.79
C GLU A 125 13.74 16.08 -5.25
N ALA A 126 13.29 15.22 -6.18
CA ALA A 126 13.58 15.41 -7.59
C ALA A 126 12.84 16.59 -8.22
N VAL A 127 11.79 17.10 -7.59
CA VAL A 127 10.91 18.14 -8.13
C VAL A 127 10.74 19.31 -7.16
N ASP A 128 10.30 20.47 -7.71
CA ASP A 128 9.99 21.63 -6.90
C ASP A 128 8.83 21.35 -5.91
N GLU A 129 8.81 22.05 -4.79
CA GLU A 129 7.85 21.86 -3.69
C GLU A 129 6.38 21.84 -4.17
N ARG A 130 6.02 22.71 -5.12
CA ARG A 130 4.67 22.78 -5.69
C ARG A 130 4.26 21.52 -6.47
N ARG A 131 5.21 20.72 -6.92
CA ARG A 131 5.00 19.51 -7.75
C ARG A 131 5.21 18.21 -6.99
N ARG A 132 5.66 18.26 -5.73
CA ARG A 132 5.96 17.07 -4.91
C ARG A 132 4.77 16.11 -4.83
N GLY A 133 3.58 16.63 -4.51
CA GLY A 133 2.38 15.81 -4.43
C GLY A 133 2.03 15.10 -5.74
N THR A 134 2.12 15.81 -6.86
CA THR A 134 1.86 15.23 -8.20
C THR A 134 2.89 14.15 -8.54
N ALA A 135 4.17 14.39 -8.30
CA ALA A 135 5.23 13.43 -8.59
C ALA A 135 5.08 12.14 -7.76
N ILE A 136 4.79 12.28 -6.46
CA ILE A 136 4.52 11.13 -5.57
C ILE A 136 3.27 10.37 -6.04
N SER A 137 2.21 11.07 -6.44
CA SER A 137 0.98 10.41 -6.93
C SER A 137 1.23 9.63 -8.22
N ILE A 138 1.97 10.20 -9.17
CA ILE A 138 2.38 9.51 -10.40
C ILE A 138 3.21 8.28 -10.05
N MET A 139 4.21 8.41 -9.20
CA MET A 139 5.04 7.29 -8.76
C MET A 139 4.19 6.20 -8.10
N TYR A 140 3.28 6.57 -7.19
CA TYR A 140 2.46 5.62 -6.45
C TYR A 140 1.44 4.88 -7.33
N CYS A 141 0.99 5.46 -8.47
CA CYS A 141 0.18 4.75 -9.46
C CYS A 141 0.90 3.52 -10.04
N GLY A 142 2.23 3.48 -9.99
CA GLY A 142 3.01 2.30 -10.36
C GLY A 142 2.59 1.06 -9.60
N VAL A 143 2.31 1.18 -8.29
CA VAL A 143 1.98 0.02 -7.45
C VAL A 143 0.72 -0.74 -7.94
N PRO A 144 -0.46 -0.11 -8.09
CA PRO A 144 -1.61 -0.84 -8.64
C PRO A 144 -1.42 -1.25 -10.11
N LEU A 145 -0.73 -0.46 -10.94
CA LEU A 145 -0.43 -0.87 -12.31
C LEU A 145 0.48 -2.10 -12.37
N GLY A 146 1.43 -2.21 -11.45
CA GLY A 146 2.24 -3.42 -11.28
C GLY A 146 1.39 -4.65 -10.93
N GLY A 147 0.41 -4.48 -10.05
CA GLY A 147 -0.55 -5.53 -9.73
C GLY A 147 -1.42 -5.94 -10.93
N ALA A 148 -1.79 -4.99 -11.80
CA ALA A 148 -2.48 -5.31 -13.05
C ALA A 148 -1.58 -6.16 -13.98
N ILE A 149 -0.28 -5.81 -14.08
CA ILE A 149 0.69 -6.61 -14.84
C ILE A 149 0.84 -8.02 -14.23
N ALA A 150 0.92 -8.12 -12.89
CA ALA A 150 0.97 -9.43 -12.22
C ALA A 150 -0.24 -10.31 -12.57
N ALA A 151 -1.45 -9.73 -12.62
CA ALA A 151 -2.66 -10.46 -13.03
C ALA A 151 -2.54 -10.96 -14.47
N VAL A 152 -2.05 -10.12 -15.39
CA VAL A 152 -1.80 -10.54 -16.80
C VAL A 152 -0.76 -11.65 -16.87
N VAL A 153 0.38 -11.53 -16.16
CA VAL A 153 1.41 -12.58 -16.11
C VAL A 153 0.84 -13.88 -15.56
N GLY A 154 0.00 -13.82 -14.51
CA GLY A 154 -0.67 -15.00 -13.97
C GLY A 154 -1.64 -15.67 -14.94
N MET A 155 -2.34 -14.88 -15.77
CA MET A 155 -3.22 -15.44 -16.84
C MET A 155 -2.42 -16.07 -17.97
N LEU A 156 -1.32 -15.42 -18.40
CA LEU A 156 -0.48 -15.93 -19.49
C LEU A 156 0.42 -17.09 -19.07
N GLY A 157 0.78 -17.16 -17.77
CA GLY A 157 1.61 -18.23 -17.20
C GLY A 157 0.96 -19.61 -17.16
N GLY A 158 -0.30 -19.74 -17.58
CA GLY A 158 -1.04 -21.02 -17.60
C GLY A 158 -1.11 -21.63 -16.20
N ASP A 159 -0.65 -22.89 -16.07
CA ASP A 159 -0.66 -23.60 -14.78
C ASP A 159 0.56 -23.31 -13.90
N SER A 160 1.55 -22.59 -14.42
CA SER A 160 2.75 -22.24 -13.66
C SER A 160 2.47 -21.07 -12.71
N TRP A 161 2.32 -21.35 -11.43
CA TRP A 161 2.23 -20.32 -10.40
C TRP A 161 3.57 -19.58 -10.20
N GLN A 162 4.69 -20.21 -10.59
CA GLN A 162 6.04 -19.64 -10.50
C GLN A 162 6.25 -18.46 -11.43
N ALA A 163 5.52 -18.39 -12.55
CA ALA A 163 5.72 -17.38 -13.59
C ALA A 163 5.69 -15.94 -13.04
N VAL A 164 4.75 -15.62 -12.14
CA VAL A 164 4.64 -14.27 -11.56
C VAL A 164 5.84 -13.92 -10.67
N PHE A 165 6.41 -14.89 -9.95
CA PHE A 165 7.59 -14.70 -9.10
C PHE A 165 8.88 -14.65 -9.92
N ILE A 166 8.97 -15.38 -11.04
CA ILE A 166 10.10 -15.28 -11.97
C ILE A 166 10.13 -13.88 -12.58
N VAL A 167 9.01 -13.39 -13.08
CA VAL A 167 8.92 -12.01 -13.61
C VAL A 167 9.17 -10.99 -12.50
N GLY A 168 8.55 -11.18 -11.32
CA GLY A 168 8.72 -10.32 -10.14
C GLY A 168 10.15 -10.26 -9.61
N GLY A 169 10.93 -11.32 -9.81
CA GLY A 169 12.33 -11.37 -9.39
C GLY A 169 13.32 -10.91 -10.48
N VAL A 170 13.07 -11.26 -11.75
CA VAL A 170 13.94 -10.86 -12.86
C VAL A 170 13.83 -9.37 -13.17
N ALA A 171 12.62 -8.81 -13.17
CA ALA A 171 12.40 -7.41 -13.50
C ALA A 171 13.20 -6.43 -12.59
N PRO A 172 13.18 -6.54 -11.23
CA PRO A 172 13.97 -5.67 -10.39
C PRO A 172 15.48 -5.85 -10.59
N LEU A 173 15.95 -7.08 -10.83
CA LEU A 173 17.37 -7.34 -11.08
C LEU A 173 17.82 -6.71 -12.41
N LEU A 174 16.99 -6.69 -13.45
CA LEU A 174 17.27 -6.02 -14.72
C LEU A 174 17.24 -4.49 -14.58
N VAL A 175 16.42 -3.93 -13.71
CA VAL A 175 16.36 -2.47 -13.49
C VAL A 175 17.50 -2.00 -12.59
N THR A 176 18.08 -2.85 -11.77
CA THR A 176 19.16 -2.50 -10.82
C THR A 176 20.36 -1.78 -11.49
N PRO A 177 20.96 -2.26 -12.60
CA PRO A 177 22.05 -1.55 -13.27
C PRO A 177 21.64 -0.14 -13.74
N LEU A 178 20.39 0.00 -14.20
CA LEU A 178 19.85 1.29 -14.62
C LEU A 178 19.75 2.28 -13.45
N LEU A 179 19.32 1.80 -12.27
CA LEU A 179 19.29 2.58 -11.03
C LEU A 179 20.70 2.99 -10.59
N MET A 180 21.67 2.09 -10.70
CA MET A 180 23.07 2.37 -10.33
C MET A 180 23.64 3.52 -11.14
N VAL A 181 23.38 3.54 -12.45
CA VAL A 181 23.95 4.52 -13.38
C VAL A 181 23.15 5.83 -13.40
N LEU A 182 21.81 5.76 -13.47
CA LEU A 182 20.99 6.92 -13.82
C LEU A 182 20.32 7.59 -12.61
N LEU A 183 20.10 6.87 -11.48
CA LEU A 183 19.44 7.47 -10.32
C LEU A 183 20.42 8.37 -9.57
N PRO A 184 20.10 9.66 -9.34
CA PRO A 184 20.94 10.53 -8.50
C PRO A 184 20.76 10.19 -7.02
N GLU A 185 21.75 10.54 -6.19
CA GLU A 185 21.62 10.50 -4.73
C GLU A 185 20.75 11.67 -4.25
N SER A 186 20.15 11.51 -3.07
CA SER A 186 19.31 12.49 -2.39
C SER A 186 20.06 13.81 -2.12
N ARG A 187 19.41 14.94 -2.40
CA ARG A 187 19.94 16.27 -2.08
C ARG A 187 19.99 16.51 -0.57
N ASP A 188 18.92 16.16 0.13
CA ASP A 188 18.80 16.33 1.58
C ASP A 188 19.86 15.51 2.33
N PHE A 189 20.30 14.37 1.80
CA PHE A 189 21.37 13.57 2.38
C PHE A 189 22.70 14.34 2.45
N HIS A 190 23.01 15.16 1.44
CA HIS A 190 24.21 15.99 1.44
C HIS A 190 24.13 17.21 2.37
N GLU A 191 22.91 17.72 2.61
CA GLU A 191 22.67 18.90 3.47
C GLU A 191 22.53 18.55 4.95
N GLN A 192 21.92 17.42 5.30
CA GLN A 192 21.66 16.98 6.69
C GLN A 192 22.95 16.64 7.49
N HIS A 193 24.04 16.33 6.82
CA HIS A 193 25.33 16.12 7.51
C HIS A 193 25.93 17.42 8.10
N GLN A 194 25.28 18.57 7.91
CA GLN A 194 25.71 19.88 8.38
C GLN A 194 24.82 20.50 9.48
N SER A 195 23.70 19.88 9.86
CA SER A 195 22.73 20.47 10.78
C SER A 195 22.64 19.76 12.12
N THR A 196 22.70 20.53 13.20
CA THR A 196 22.48 20.08 14.59
C THR A 196 21.05 19.57 14.78
N ALA A 197 20.90 18.42 15.42
CA ALA A 197 19.62 17.75 15.64
C ALA A 197 18.63 18.62 16.47
N PRO A 198 17.35 18.73 16.07
CA PRO A 198 16.34 19.40 16.87
C PRO A 198 16.03 18.61 18.15
N VAL A 199 15.62 19.32 19.20
CA VAL A 199 15.17 18.77 20.47
C VAL A 199 14.02 17.80 20.22
N ARG A 200 14.19 16.51 20.55
CA ARG A 200 13.16 15.49 20.38
C ARG A 200 12.16 15.59 21.53
N GLU A 201 10.94 16.00 21.23
CA GLU A 201 9.82 15.80 22.16
C GLU A 201 9.61 14.29 22.43
N SER A 202 9.13 13.97 23.66
CA SER A 202 8.76 12.59 23.97
C SER A 202 7.68 12.07 22.99
N THR A 203 7.89 10.89 22.41
CA THR A 203 6.94 10.27 21.47
C THR A 203 5.52 10.19 22.04
N VAL A 204 5.38 9.89 23.33
CA VAL A 204 4.08 9.82 24.00
C VAL A 204 3.43 11.20 24.05
N HIS A 205 4.16 12.26 24.36
CA HIS A 205 3.63 13.62 24.36
C HIS A 205 3.27 14.09 22.94
N ALA A 206 4.07 13.73 21.95
CA ALA A 206 3.80 14.00 20.53
C ALA A 206 2.46 13.41 20.07
N LEU A 207 2.14 12.19 20.50
CA LEU A 207 0.95 11.44 20.07
C LEU A 207 -0.30 11.79 20.90
N PHE A 208 -0.17 11.97 22.18
CA PHE A 208 -1.30 12.06 23.12
C PHE A 208 -1.38 13.39 23.89
N GLY A 209 -0.37 14.24 23.80
CA GLY A 209 -0.35 15.57 24.41
C GLY A 209 -1.37 16.53 23.79
N GLU A 210 -1.64 17.65 24.46
CA GLU A 210 -2.46 18.77 23.97
C GLU A 210 -3.83 18.33 23.40
N ASN A 211 -4.50 17.39 24.06
CA ASN A 211 -5.83 16.88 23.69
C ASN A 211 -5.87 16.16 22.31
N ARG A 212 -4.72 15.68 21.79
CA ARG A 212 -4.61 14.98 20.51
C ARG A 212 -4.98 13.49 20.57
N ALA A 213 -5.13 12.92 21.76
CA ALA A 213 -5.40 11.48 21.95
C ALA A 213 -6.60 10.99 21.11
N GLY A 214 -7.70 11.73 21.11
CA GLY A 214 -8.89 11.36 20.34
C GLY A 214 -8.66 11.34 18.81
N ALA A 215 -7.89 12.29 18.30
CA ALA A 215 -7.56 12.36 16.87
C ALA A 215 -6.53 11.28 16.48
N THR A 216 -5.55 11.02 17.32
CA THR A 216 -4.57 9.96 17.12
C THR A 216 -5.24 8.58 17.10
N LEU A 217 -6.09 8.25 18.08
CA LEU A 217 -6.83 7.00 18.10
C LEU A 217 -7.77 6.86 16.90
N ALA A 218 -8.43 7.95 16.51
CA ALA A 218 -9.29 7.99 15.34
C ALA A 218 -8.52 7.63 14.05
N LEU A 219 -7.33 8.22 13.86
CA LEU A 219 -6.45 7.87 12.75
C LEU A 219 -6.03 6.40 12.81
N TRP A 220 -5.60 5.91 13.97
CA TRP A 220 -5.15 4.52 14.14
C TRP A 220 -6.24 3.52 13.80
N ILE A 221 -7.45 3.70 14.31
CA ILE A 221 -8.62 2.86 14.01
C ILE A 221 -8.91 2.86 12.50
N SER A 222 -8.90 4.05 11.90
CA SER A 222 -9.23 4.19 10.48
C SER A 222 -8.16 3.56 9.58
N TYR A 223 -6.87 3.79 9.88
CA TYR A 223 -5.76 3.15 9.17
C TYR A 223 -5.80 1.62 9.31
N PHE A 224 -6.01 1.13 10.53
CA PHE A 224 -6.07 -0.31 10.81
C PHE A 224 -7.13 -0.99 9.95
N PHE A 225 -8.39 -0.58 10.03
CA PHE A 225 -9.48 -1.24 9.32
C PHE A 225 -9.43 -1.02 7.80
N THR A 226 -9.04 0.16 7.33
CA THR A 226 -8.92 0.42 5.89
C THR A 226 -7.83 -0.47 5.28
N LEU A 227 -6.66 -0.56 5.90
CA LEU A 227 -5.57 -1.39 5.41
C LEU A 227 -5.83 -2.89 5.62
N THR A 228 -6.58 -3.29 6.65
CA THR A 228 -7.08 -4.66 6.81
C THR A 228 -7.85 -5.11 5.58
N VAL A 229 -8.84 -4.32 5.15
CA VAL A 229 -9.68 -4.67 3.99
C VAL A 229 -8.89 -4.58 2.70
N MET A 230 -8.07 -3.56 2.54
CA MET A 230 -7.25 -3.40 1.35
C MET A 230 -6.34 -4.62 1.11
N TYR A 231 -5.56 -5.01 2.12
CA TYR A 231 -4.62 -6.12 1.98
C TYR A 231 -5.31 -7.49 1.96
N MET A 232 -6.47 -7.62 2.59
CA MET A 232 -7.34 -8.77 2.42
C MET A 232 -7.74 -8.93 0.95
N LEU A 233 -8.27 -7.90 0.31
CA LEU A 233 -8.67 -7.96 -1.09
C LEU A 233 -7.48 -8.15 -2.03
N LEU A 234 -6.36 -7.44 -1.82
CA LEU A 234 -5.15 -7.58 -2.64
C LEU A 234 -4.66 -9.03 -2.72
N ASN A 235 -4.77 -9.79 -1.63
CA ASN A 235 -4.25 -11.14 -1.54
C ASN A 235 -5.29 -12.23 -1.80
N TRP A 236 -6.52 -12.05 -1.32
CA TRP A 236 -7.53 -13.10 -1.37
C TRP A 236 -8.52 -12.98 -2.53
N LEU A 237 -8.66 -11.80 -3.17
CA LEU A 237 -9.67 -11.59 -4.20
C LEU A 237 -9.65 -12.67 -5.30
N PRO A 238 -8.48 -13.06 -5.89
CA PRO A 238 -8.48 -14.12 -6.89
C PRO A 238 -9.01 -15.47 -6.35
N SER A 239 -8.60 -15.85 -5.13
CA SER A 239 -9.06 -17.10 -4.49
C SER A 239 -10.55 -17.09 -4.16
N LEU A 240 -11.08 -15.94 -3.68
CA LEU A 240 -12.51 -15.77 -3.39
C LEU A 240 -13.35 -15.88 -4.68
N LEU A 241 -12.86 -15.35 -5.79
CA LEU A 241 -13.53 -15.47 -7.10
C LEU A 241 -13.54 -16.91 -7.61
N LEU A 242 -12.44 -17.65 -7.44
CA LEU A 242 -12.37 -19.07 -7.78
C LEU A 242 -13.35 -19.89 -6.93
N GLU A 243 -13.50 -19.58 -5.64
CA GLU A 243 -14.47 -20.21 -4.75
C GLU A 243 -15.92 -19.95 -5.19
N GLN A 244 -16.20 -18.78 -5.77
CA GLN A 244 -17.50 -18.43 -6.35
C GLN A 244 -17.75 -19.08 -7.72
N GLY A 245 -16.81 -19.89 -8.24
CA GLY A 245 -16.95 -20.61 -9.50
C GLY A 245 -16.45 -19.87 -10.75
N PHE A 246 -15.80 -18.72 -10.61
CA PHE A 246 -15.16 -18.05 -11.74
C PHE A 246 -13.91 -18.82 -12.19
N SER A 247 -13.64 -18.85 -13.49
CA SER A 247 -12.42 -19.44 -14.03
C SER A 247 -11.17 -18.62 -13.63
N LYS A 248 -9.99 -19.22 -13.72
CA LYS A 248 -8.70 -18.56 -13.46
C LYS A 248 -8.52 -17.29 -14.30
N SER A 249 -8.91 -17.35 -15.59
CA SER A 249 -8.84 -16.19 -16.49
C SER A 249 -9.81 -15.08 -16.07
N GLN A 250 -11.04 -15.44 -15.68
CA GLN A 250 -12.03 -14.47 -15.20
C GLN A 250 -11.58 -13.81 -13.89
N ALA A 251 -11.08 -14.59 -12.94
CA ALA A 251 -10.54 -14.08 -11.69
C ALA A 251 -9.34 -13.15 -11.93
N GLY A 252 -8.43 -13.50 -12.84
CA GLY A 252 -7.32 -12.65 -13.25
C GLY A 252 -7.77 -11.34 -13.90
N THR A 253 -8.80 -11.39 -14.77
CA THR A 253 -9.38 -10.18 -15.40
C THR A 253 -9.99 -9.26 -14.35
N ILE A 254 -10.74 -9.81 -13.39
CA ILE A 254 -11.33 -9.02 -12.30
C ILE A 254 -10.24 -8.41 -11.41
N GLN A 255 -9.17 -9.16 -11.11
CA GLN A 255 -8.03 -8.65 -10.36
C GLN A 255 -7.29 -7.54 -11.13
N MET A 256 -7.12 -7.67 -12.44
CA MET A 256 -6.56 -6.63 -13.30
C MET A 256 -7.43 -5.37 -13.24
N LEU A 257 -8.75 -5.49 -13.36
CA LEU A 257 -9.70 -4.37 -13.28
C LEU A 257 -9.70 -3.72 -11.89
N PHE A 258 -9.62 -4.51 -10.81
CA PHE A 258 -9.42 -4.01 -9.45
C PHE A 258 -8.19 -3.09 -9.38
N ASN A 259 -7.08 -3.50 -9.96
CA ASN A 259 -5.85 -2.74 -9.97
C ASN A 259 -5.92 -1.47 -10.85
N ILE A 260 -6.56 -1.55 -12.02
CA ILE A 260 -6.81 -0.37 -12.85
C ILE A 260 -7.71 0.63 -12.10
N GLY A 261 -8.76 0.14 -11.44
CA GLY A 261 -9.58 0.95 -10.55
C GLY A 261 -8.74 1.62 -9.45
N GLY A 262 -7.83 0.87 -8.83
CA GLY A 262 -6.90 1.37 -7.82
C GLY A 262 -5.97 2.47 -8.34
N ALA A 263 -5.43 2.33 -9.54
CA ALA A 263 -4.62 3.37 -10.18
C ALA A 263 -5.42 4.66 -10.41
N ILE A 264 -6.64 4.54 -10.90
CA ILE A 264 -7.55 5.69 -11.07
C ILE A 264 -7.93 6.28 -9.71
N GLY A 265 -8.23 5.45 -8.71
CA GLY A 265 -8.52 5.86 -7.33
C GLY A 265 -7.38 6.63 -6.69
N SER A 266 -6.12 6.24 -6.98
CA SER A 266 -4.94 6.94 -6.50
C SER A 266 -4.81 8.36 -7.06
N LEU A 267 -5.17 8.58 -8.31
CA LEU A 267 -5.15 9.90 -8.94
C LEU A 267 -6.34 10.76 -8.48
N LEU A 268 -7.52 10.18 -8.40
CA LEU A 268 -8.76 10.89 -8.04
C LEU A 268 -8.81 11.27 -6.56
N GLY A 269 -8.27 10.45 -5.67
CA GLY A 269 -8.31 10.67 -4.23
C GLY A 269 -7.72 12.01 -3.81
N GLY A 270 -6.59 12.41 -4.38
CA GLY A 270 -5.99 13.73 -4.15
C GLY A 270 -6.84 14.89 -4.69
N VAL A 271 -7.30 14.78 -5.93
CA VAL A 271 -8.08 15.83 -6.61
C VAL A 271 -9.46 16.05 -5.96
N LEU A 272 -10.10 14.97 -5.48
CA LEU A 272 -11.41 15.09 -4.82
C LEU A 272 -11.32 15.85 -3.50
N LEU A 273 -10.26 15.61 -2.72
CA LEU A 273 -10.06 16.30 -1.43
C LEU A 273 -9.83 17.80 -1.59
N ASP A 274 -9.20 18.21 -2.69
CA ASP A 274 -8.94 19.63 -2.98
C ASP A 274 -10.20 20.38 -3.45
N ARG A 275 -11.14 19.69 -4.12
CA ARG A 275 -12.30 20.33 -4.80
C ARG A 275 -13.61 20.24 -4.03
N ARG A 276 -13.81 19.22 -3.19
CA ARG A 276 -15.06 19.00 -2.45
C ARG A 276 -14.77 18.98 -0.94
N GLY A 277 -15.75 19.42 -0.15
CA GLY A 277 -15.62 19.40 1.32
C GLY A 277 -15.26 18.00 1.83
N ARG A 278 -14.30 17.94 2.76
CA ARG A 278 -13.72 16.70 3.32
C ARG A 278 -14.77 15.63 3.68
N THR A 279 -15.89 16.05 4.28
CA THR A 279 -16.99 15.16 4.70
C THR A 279 -17.67 14.45 3.52
N GLY A 280 -17.95 15.17 2.43
CA GLY A 280 -18.57 14.60 1.23
C GLY A 280 -17.68 13.56 0.55
N VAL A 281 -16.37 13.82 0.49
CA VAL A 281 -15.39 12.89 -0.07
C VAL A 281 -15.29 11.61 0.76
N VAL A 282 -15.24 11.73 2.10
CA VAL A 282 -15.18 10.58 3.01
C VAL A 282 -16.44 9.70 2.84
N LEU A 283 -17.62 10.30 2.84
CA LEU A 283 -18.88 9.56 2.64
C LEU A 283 -18.91 8.83 1.30
N PHE A 284 -18.52 9.52 0.22
CA PHE A 284 -18.48 8.94 -1.12
C PHE A 284 -17.49 7.78 -1.22
N VAL A 285 -16.29 7.96 -0.69
CA VAL A 285 -15.23 6.94 -0.78
C VAL A 285 -15.55 5.73 0.09
N TYR A 286 -15.87 5.91 1.37
CA TYR A 286 -16.18 4.76 2.25
C TYR A 286 -17.52 4.11 1.92
N GLY A 287 -18.52 4.89 1.49
CA GLY A 287 -19.77 4.35 0.94
C GLY A 287 -19.52 3.51 -0.31
N GLY A 288 -18.64 3.97 -1.19
CA GLY A 288 -18.18 3.22 -2.37
C GLY A 288 -17.45 1.93 -2.02
N VAL A 289 -16.58 1.92 -0.97
CA VAL A 289 -15.95 0.69 -0.48
C VAL A 289 -17.02 -0.31 -0.02
N LEU A 290 -17.94 0.10 0.84
CA LEU A 290 -18.99 -0.79 1.36
C LEU A 290 -19.90 -1.31 0.23
N ALA A 291 -20.30 -0.45 -0.71
CA ALA A 291 -21.10 -0.85 -1.86
C ALA A 291 -20.35 -1.85 -2.77
N SER A 292 -19.05 -1.64 -2.97
CA SER A 292 -18.24 -2.56 -3.78
C SER A 292 -18.02 -3.91 -3.10
N LEU A 293 -17.86 -3.96 -1.77
CA LEU A 293 -17.81 -5.23 -1.02
C LEU A 293 -19.14 -5.97 -1.12
N ALA A 294 -20.26 -5.29 -0.97
CA ALA A 294 -21.58 -5.89 -1.18
C ALA A 294 -21.72 -6.40 -2.63
N GLY A 295 -21.25 -5.62 -3.61
CA GLY A 295 -21.19 -6.05 -5.01
C GLY A 295 -20.38 -7.32 -5.21
N LEU A 296 -19.19 -7.43 -4.64
CA LEU A 296 -18.33 -8.65 -4.71
C LEU A 296 -18.99 -9.88 -4.04
N GLY A 297 -19.83 -9.65 -3.02
CA GLY A 297 -20.54 -10.75 -2.35
C GLY A 297 -21.85 -11.17 -3.00
N LEU A 298 -22.52 -10.27 -3.74
CA LEU A 298 -23.87 -10.49 -4.24
C LEU A 298 -23.95 -10.55 -5.77
N ALA A 299 -22.94 -10.05 -6.48
CA ALA A 299 -22.96 -10.02 -7.94
C ALA A 299 -22.92 -11.44 -8.53
N SER A 300 -23.78 -11.67 -9.51
CA SER A 300 -23.78 -12.87 -10.33
C SER A 300 -23.39 -12.53 -11.77
N GLY A 301 -22.49 -13.31 -12.33
CA GLY A 301 -22.00 -13.14 -13.69
C GLY A 301 -20.80 -12.20 -13.83
N MET A 302 -20.09 -12.36 -14.94
CA MET A 302 -18.77 -11.75 -15.19
C MET A 302 -18.80 -10.22 -15.18
N LEU A 303 -19.80 -9.62 -15.84
CA LEU A 303 -19.87 -8.16 -15.97
C LEU A 303 -20.09 -7.46 -14.62
N ALA A 304 -21.06 -7.95 -13.84
CA ALA A 304 -21.36 -7.38 -12.52
C ALA A 304 -20.18 -7.52 -11.57
N MET A 305 -19.50 -8.69 -11.58
CA MET A 305 -18.32 -8.93 -10.78
C MET A 305 -17.12 -8.08 -11.22
N ALA A 306 -16.94 -7.86 -12.52
CA ALA A 306 -15.91 -6.98 -13.06
C ALA A 306 -16.11 -5.52 -12.63
N VAL A 307 -17.36 -5.03 -12.65
CA VAL A 307 -17.71 -3.69 -12.16
C VAL A 307 -17.48 -3.59 -10.65
N ALA A 308 -17.88 -4.59 -9.88
CA ALA A 308 -17.67 -4.62 -8.44
C ALA A 308 -16.18 -4.66 -8.09
N GLY A 309 -15.37 -5.46 -8.80
CA GLY A 309 -13.93 -5.54 -8.63
C GLY A 309 -13.24 -4.22 -8.95
N PHE A 310 -13.56 -3.60 -10.08
CA PHE A 310 -13.06 -2.28 -10.46
C PHE A 310 -13.40 -1.22 -9.39
N ALA A 311 -14.66 -1.17 -8.96
CA ALA A 311 -15.11 -0.24 -7.94
C ALA A 311 -14.40 -0.49 -6.59
N ALA A 312 -14.22 -1.74 -6.19
CA ALA A 312 -13.51 -2.09 -4.97
C ALA A 312 -12.06 -1.56 -5.00
N GLY A 313 -11.34 -1.77 -6.10
CA GLY A 313 -10.00 -1.22 -6.27
C GLY A 313 -9.96 0.30 -6.19
N LEU A 314 -10.85 0.96 -6.94
CA LEU A 314 -10.96 2.41 -6.99
C LEU A 314 -11.20 3.01 -5.60
N PHE A 315 -12.19 2.51 -4.88
CA PHE A 315 -12.58 3.10 -3.60
C PHE A 315 -11.65 2.72 -2.44
N VAL A 316 -11.11 1.49 -2.42
CA VAL A 316 -10.20 1.06 -1.34
C VAL A 316 -8.87 1.82 -1.41
N ILE A 317 -8.30 1.99 -2.60
CA ILE A 317 -7.08 2.79 -2.78
C ILE A 317 -7.35 4.28 -2.52
N ALA A 318 -8.49 4.81 -2.98
CA ALA A 318 -8.88 6.17 -2.66
C ALA A 318 -9.04 6.40 -1.14
N ALA A 319 -9.61 5.42 -0.40
CA ALA A 319 -9.74 5.51 1.05
C ALA A 319 -8.37 5.59 1.75
N GLN A 320 -7.39 4.81 1.31
CA GLN A 320 -6.02 4.90 1.82
C GLN A 320 -5.42 6.30 1.60
N LEU A 321 -5.60 6.88 0.41
CA LEU A 321 -5.07 8.21 0.10
C LEU A 321 -5.78 9.32 0.89
N VAL A 322 -7.09 9.18 1.12
CA VAL A 322 -7.83 10.08 2.03
C VAL A 322 -7.19 10.08 3.42
N LEU A 323 -6.82 8.91 3.95
CA LEU A 323 -6.14 8.81 5.25
C LEU A 323 -4.75 9.46 5.21
N TYR A 324 -3.97 9.26 4.16
CA TYR A 324 -2.66 9.91 4.00
C TYR A 324 -2.77 11.44 3.93
N ALA A 325 -3.84 11.97 3.35
CA ALA A 325 -4.08 13.41 3.29
C ALA A 325 -4.63 13.99 4.60
N LEU A 326 -5.37 13.20 5.39
CA LEU A 326 -5.94 13.64 6.68
C LEU A 326 -4.95 13.55 7.85
N ALA A 327 -3.93 12.69 7.76
CA ALA A 327 -2.99 12.47 8.86
C ALA A 327 -2.06 13.67 9.11
N PRO A 328 -1.40 14.31 8.12
CA PRO A 328 -0.47 15.41 8.37
C PRO A 328 -1.08 16.63 9.07
N PRO A 329 -2.28 17.14 8.69
CA PRO A 329 -2.88 18.28 9.34
C PRO A 329 -3.41 18.01 10.76
N THR A 330 -3.41 16.76 11.21
CA THR A 330 -3.82 16.38 12.57
C THR A 330 -2.74 16.71 13.60
N TYR A 331 -1.49 16.85 13.18
CA TYR A 331 -0.34 17.06 14.04
C TYR A 331 0.37 18.39 13.74
N PRO A 332 0.83 19.12 14.77
CA PRO A 332 1.73 20.26 14.60
C PRO A 332 2.99 19.85 13.83
N THR A 333 3.63 20.84 13.18
CA THR A 333 4.83 20.60 12.37
C THR A 333 5.97 19.93 13.13
N SER A 334 6.16 20.27 14.41
CA SER A 334 7.21 19.73 15.28
C SER A 334 7.11 18.20 15.49
N VAL A 335 5.88 17.64 15.52
CA VAL A 335 5.63 16.22 15.82
C VAL A 335 4.93 15.48 14.69
N ARG A 336 4.71 16.14 13.55
CA ARG A 336 3.94 15.59 12.40
C ARG A 336 4.50 14.26 11.88
N ALA A 337 5.82 14.17 11.73
CA ALA A 337 6.46 12.96 11.25
C ALA A 337 6.22 11.78 12.19
N THR A 338 6.32 12.01 13.52
CA THR A 338 6.05 10.98 14.54
C THR A 338 4.58 10.56 14.52
N GLY A 339 3.64 11.50 14.44
CA GLY A 339 2.20 11.22 14.45
C GLY A 339 1.75 10.44 13.20
N VAL A 340 2.15 10.89 12.02
CA VAL A 340 1.85 10.22 10.75
C VAL A 340 2.51 8.84 10.69
N GLY A 341 3.78 8.75 11.10
CA GLY A 341 4.51 7.48 11.13
C GLY A 341 3.86 6.43 12.04
N ALA A 342 3.38 6.85 13.22
CA ALA A 342 2.67 5.97 14.15
C ALA A 342 1.33 5.48 13.56
N ALA A 343 0.56 6.36 12.90
CA ALA A 343 -0.69 5.97 12.23
C ALA A 343 -0.45 4.95 11.10
N VAL A 344 0.57 5.18 10.28
CA VAL A 344 0.97 4.23 9.22
C VAL A 344 1.41 2.90 9.82
N ALA A 345 2.19 2.90 10.91
CA ALA A 345 2.65 1.67 11.58
C ALA A 345 1.46 0.85 12.10
N VAL A 346 0.46 1.48 12.73
CA VAL A 346 -0.77 0.79 13.14
C VAL A 346 -1.55 0.27 11.94
N GLY A 347 -1.63 1.04 10.85
CA GLY A 347 -2.21 0.57 9.59
C GLY A 347 -1.52 -0.68 9.03
N ARG A 348 -0.20 -0.79 9.17
CA ARG A 348 0.54 -1.99 8.77
C ARG A 348 0.16 -3.23 9.59
N LEU A 349 -0.17 -3.07 10.89
CA LEU A 349 -0.75 -4.17 11.67
C LEU A 349 -2.09 -4.63 11.08
N GLY A 350 -2.93 -3.69 10.60
CA GLY A 350 -4.13 -4.00 9.83
C GLY A 350 -3.83 -4.78 8.56
N SER A 351 -2.79 -4.38 7.82
CA SER A 351 -2.37 -5.09 6.60
C SER A 351 -1.99 -6.55 6.85
N VAL A 352 -1.35 -6.84 7.98
CA VAL A 352 -1.00 -8.21 8.40
C VAL A 352 -2.25 -8.99 8.84
N SER A 353 -3.11 -8.36 9.64
CA SER A 353 -4.29 -9.03 10.19
C SER A 353 -5.36 -9.36 9.15
N GLY A 354 -5.47 -8.56 8.07
CA GLY A 354 -6.46 -8.77 7.02
C GLY A 354 -6.38 -10.15 6.37
N PRO A 355 -5.25 -10.53 5.75
CA PRO A 355 -5.09 -11.85 5.16
C PRO A 355 -5.19 -12.99 6.18
N LEU A 356 -4.69 -12.82 7.41
CA LEU A 356 -4.81 -13.82 8.48
C LEU A 356 -6.26 -14.04 8.89
N ALA A 357 -7.02 -12.97 9.10
CA ALA A 357 -8.42 -13.04 9.46
C ALA A 357 -9.26 -13.73 8.38
N ALA A 358 -9.04 -13.37 7.11
CA ALA A 358 -9.72 -14.02 5.98
C ALA A 358 -9.43 -15.53 5.94
N GLY A 359 -8.16 -15.94 6.14
CA GLY A 359 -7.78 -17.36 6.22
C GLY A 359 -8.50 -18.12 7.35
N GLN A 360 -8.65 -17.51 8.53
CA GLN A 360 -9.39 -18.10 9.66
C GLN A 360 -10.89 -18.23 9.38
N ILE A 361 -11.50 -17.20 8.77
CA ILE A 361 -12.92 -17.17 8.43
C ILE A 361 -13.23 -18.24 7.38
N LEU A 362 -12.40 -18.37 6.35
CA LEU A 362 -12.53 -19.41 5.32
C LEU A 362 -12.32 -20.81 5.90
N ALA A 363 -11.35 -20.99 6.80
CA ALA A 363 -11.13 -22.26 7.49
C ALA A 363 -12.31 -22.67 8.41
N ALA A 364 -13.07 -21.68 8.91
CA ALA A 364 -14.30 -21.92 9.68
C ALA A 364 -15.52 -22.25 8.77
N GLY A 365 -15.34 -22.29 7.44
CA GLY A 365 -16.41 -22.65 6.50
C GLY A 365 -17.38 -21.51 6.15
N ALA A 366 -17.06 -20.26 6.52
CA ALA A 366 -17.95 -19.12 6.26
C ALA A 366 -17.95 -18.63 4.78
N GLY A 367 -17.05 -19.16 3.95
CA GLY A 367 -16.95 -18.85 2.53
C GLY A 367 -16.67 -17.37 2.22
N THR A 368 -16.72 -17.03 0.94
CA THR A 368 -16.46 -15.66 0.44
C THR A 368 -17.38 -14.62 1.09
N ALA A 369 -18.69 -14.94 1.24
CA ALA A 369 -19.65 -14.02 1.84
C ALA A 369 -19.28 -13.70 3.31
N GLY A 370 -18.85 -14.72 4.08
CA GLY A 370 -18.39 -14.54 5.45
C GLY A 370 -17.20 -13.62 5.59
N VAL A 371 -16.22 -13.73 4.68
CA VAL A 371 -15.04 -12.86 4.65
C VAL A 371 -15.43 -11.40 4.40
N LEU A 372 -16.28 -11.15 3.38
CA LEU A 372 -16.70 -9.81 3.00
C LEU A 372 -17.61 -9.16 4.06
N LEU A 373 -18.51 -9.95 4.66
CA LEU A 373 -19.35 -9.49 5.77
C LEU A 373 -18.53 -9.15 7.02
N ALA A 374 -17.55 -9.98 7.39
CA ALA A 374 -16.69 -9.74 8.54
C ALA A 374 -15.81 -8.48 8.40
N ALA A 375 -15.47 -8.10 7.17
CA ALA A 375 -14.72 -6.87 6.88
C ALA A 375 -15.57 -5.60 7.03
N SER A 376 -16.88 -5.68 6.83
CA SER A 376 -17.79 -4.52 6.76
C SER A 376 -17.90 -3.72 8.06
N PRO A 377 -18.05 -4.31 9.27
CA PRO A 377 -18.15 -3.54 10.51
C PRO A 377 -16.93 -2.66 10.79
N GLY A 378 -15.72 -3.18 10.53
CA GLY A 378 -14.49 -2.42 10.68
C GLY A 378 -14.44 -1.19 9.76
N LEU A 379 -14.90 -1.32 8.50
CA LEU A 379 -15.02 -0.20 7.58
C LEU A 379 -16.06 0.83 8.00
N VAL A 380 -17.21 0.38 8.54
CA VAL A 380 -18.22 1.30 9.08
C VAL A 380 -17.64 2.09 10.26
N ILE A 381 -16.93 1.43 11.17
CA ILE A 381 -16.23 2.11 12.28
C ILE A 381 -15.21 3.11 11.71
N ALA A 382 -14.36 2.71 10.76
CA ALA A 382 -13.40 3.61 10.12
C ALA A 382 -14.09 4.81 9.47
N ALA A 383 -15.17 4.60 8.72
CA ALA A 383 -15.95 5.66 8.09
C ALA A 383 -16.50 6.67 9.11
N LEU A 384 -17.16 6.18 10.17
CA LEU A 384 -17.73 7.03 11.21
C LEU A 384 -16.67 7.86 11.94
N VAL A 385 -15.52 7.25 12.23
CA VAL A 385 -14.40 7.90 12.91
C VAL A 385 -13.77 8.97 12.01
N VAL A 386 -13.52 8.67 10.72
CA VAL A 386 -13.01 9.65 9.75
C VAL A 386 -13.99 10.80 9.54
N LEU A 387 -15.29 10.52 9.48
CA LEU A 387 -16.34 11.55 9.41
C LEU A 387 -16.33 12.46 10.63
N GLY A 388 -16.16 11.90 11.83
CA GLY A 388 -16.01 12.68 13.05
C GLY A 388 -14.80 13.63 13.02
N MET A 389 -13.66 13.16 12.47
CA MET A 389 -12.47 13.96 12.28
C MET A 389 -12.65 15.06 11.21
N SER A 390 -13.30 14.74 10.10
CA SER A 390 -13.48 15.68 8.98
C SER A 390 -14.40 16.86 9.32
N ARG A 391 -15.25 16.72 10.33
CA ARG A 391 -16.14 17.76 10.87
C ARG A 391 -15.45 18.71 11.86
N ARG A 392 -14.33 18.30 12.48
CA ARG A 392 -13.55 19.15 13.38
C ARG A 392 -12.72 20.12 12.56
N ARG A 393 -12.82 21.44 12.82
CA ARG A 393 -11.97 22.47 12.19
C ARG A 393 -10.51 22.22 12.62
N PRO A 394 -9.51 22.48 11.74
CA PRO A 394 -8.11 22.48 12.14
C PRO A 394 -7.89 23.47 13.29
N ALA A 395 -7.09 23.08 14.28
CA ALA A 395 -6.83 23.88 15.49
C ALA A 395 -6.18 25.25 15.19
N ASP A 396 -5.52 25.41 14.04
CA ASP A 396 -4.82 26.64 13.65
C ASP A 396 -5.74 27.80 13.20
N ALA A 397 -7.04 27.57 13.02
CA ALA A 397 -7.97 28.64 12.62
C ALA A 397 -8.40 29.55 13.80
N SER A 398 -8.11 29.16 15.04
CA SER A 398 -8.51 29.92 16.21
C SER A 398 -7.48 30.98 16.68
N VAL A 399 -6.21 30.85 16.27
CA VAL A 399 -5.14 31.77 16.70
C VAL A 399 -5.07 33.03 15.81
N ALA A 400 -5.51 32.92 14.55
CA ALA A 400 -5.47 34.05 13.63
C ALA A 400 -6.57 35.10 13.86
N SER A 401 -7.62 34.80 14.64
CA SER A 401 -8.73 35.75 14.91
C SER A 401 -8.58 36.55 16.17
N THR A 402 -7.56 36.29 17.01
CA THR A 402 -7.34 37.02 18.27
C THR A 402 -6.24 38.09 18.21
N THR A 403 -5.58 38.27 17.06
CA THR A 403 -4.52 39.30 16.89
C THR A 403 -4.94 40.51 16.04
N SER A 404 -6.25 40.66 15.76
CA SER A 404 -6.79 41.87 15.11
C SER A 404 -7.77 42.60 16.03
N HIS A 405 -7.26 43.13 17.15
CA HIS A 405 -7.89 44.23 17.89
C HIS A 405 -6.82 45.14 18.46
#